data_c721ba0b6f99825eea39975a6006407f
#
_entry.id   c721ba0b6f99825eea39975a6006407f
#
_cell.length_a   1.000
_cell.length_b   1.000
_cell.length_c   1.000
_cell.angle_alpha   90.00
_cell.angle_beta   90.00
_cell.angle_gamma   90.00
#
_symmetry.space_group_name_H-M   'P 1'
#
loop_
_entity.id
_entity.type
_entity.pdbx_description
1 polymer ?
#
loop_
_entity_poly.entity_id
_entity_poly.type
_entity_poly.pdbx_seq_one_letter_code
_entity_poly.pdbx_strand_id
1 'polypeptide(L)'
;MAIPKTMKALVAYGKDAYRLETDYPTPVCGPDDIIIKTEACGICAGDLKCSHGAAMFWGDEVQPAWVKPPFIPGHEFFGRIVEMGENVTGFRLGDRITADQIVPCGKCRFCKTGRYWMCQPHNIFGFQSTNNGGMAEYVRYPKES
;
A
#
# COMPACT_ATOMS: atom_id res chain seq x y z
N MET A 1 -4.84 -8.03 -21.07
CA MET A 1 -3.44 -7.62 -21.39
C MET A 1 -2.56 -8.15 -20.29
N ALA A 2 -1.39 -8.72 -20.63
CA ALA A 2 -0.46 -9.18 -19.60
C ALA A 2 0.09 -7.99 -18.78
N ILE A 3 0.23 -8.17 -17.49
CA ILE A 3 0.84 -7.16 -16.60
C ILE A 3 2.33 -7.06 -16.94
N PRO A 4 2.89 -5.86 -17.14
CA PRO A 4 4.30 -5.69 -17.45
C PRO A 4 5.18 -6.09 -16.25
N LYS A 5 6.42 -6.46 -16.49
CA LYS A 5 7.37 -6.82 -15.40
C LYS A 5 7.82 -5.62 -14.56
N THR A 6 7.74 -4.43 -15.13
CA THR A 6 8.10 -3.16 -14.48
C THR A 6 7.01 -2.13 -14.72
N MET A 7 6.94 -1.13 -13.85
CA MET A 7 5.92 -0.09 -13.84
C MET A 7 6.52 1.27 -13.45
N LYS A 8 5.77 2.32 -13.69
CA LYS A 8 6.06 3.64 -13.11
C LYS A 8 5.53 3.69 -11.68
N ALA A 9 6.35 4.21 -10.77
CA ALA A 9 5.99 4.41 -9.38
C ALA A 9 6.72 5.61 -8.78
N LEU A 10 6.05 6.34 -7.90
CA LEU A 10 6.72 7.28 -7.01
C LEU A 10 7.28 6.49 -5.84
N VAL A 11 8.58 6.56 -5.60
CA VAL A 11 9.25 5.78 -4.54
C VAL A 11 9.87 6.72 -3.51
N ALA A 12 9.53 6.50 -2.24
CA ALA A 12 10.13 7.17 -1.10
C ALA A 12 11.34 6.38 -0.60
N TYR A 13 12.53 6.90 -0.75
CA TYR A 13 13.78 6.32 -0.22
C TYR A 13 14.17 6.91 1.14
N GLY A 14 13.58 8.03 1.52
CA GLY A 14 13.82 8.76 2.75
C GLY A 14 12.96 10.02 2.80
N LYS A 15 13.05 10.78 3.90
CA LYS A 15 12.47 12.13 3.94
C LYS A 15 13.11 12.99 2.85
N ASP A 16 12.33 13.79 2.16
CA ASP A 16 12.76 14.63 1.02
C ASP A 16 13.46 13.86 -0.12
N ALA A 17 13.39 12.54 -0.14
CA ALA A 17 14.05 11.66 -1.11
C ALA A 17 13.03 10.82 -1.88
N TYR A 18 12.08 11.48 -2.55
CA TYR A 18 11.04 10.87 -3.38
C TYR A 18 11.47 10.95 -4.85
N ARG A 19 11.35 9.83 -5.58
CA ARG A 19 11.76 9.74 -6.99
C ARG A 19 10.68 9.05 -7.81
N LEU A 20 10.44 9.56 -9.02
CA LEU A 20 9.63 8.84 -10.01
C LEU A 20 10.54 7.80 -10.69
N GLU A 21 10.29 6.56 -10.41
CA GLU A 21 10.91 5.42 -11.09
C GLU A 21 10.06 5.02 -12.30
N THR A 22 10.70 4.66 -13.40
CA THR A 22 10.02 4.25 -14.64
C THR A 22 10.09 2.75 -14.91
N ASP A 23 10.87 2.03 -14.14
CA ASP A 23 11.18 0.61 -14.25
C ASP A 23 11.11 -0.14 -12.90
N TYR A 24 10.31 0.39 -11.97
CA TYR A 24 10.09 -0.25 -10.68
C TYR A 24 9.41 -1.62 -10.85
N PRO A 25 9.83 -2.67 -10.12
CA PRO A 25 9.21 -3.99 -10.25
C PRO A 25 7.70 -3.95 -9.99
N THR A 26 6.93 -4.51 -10.91
CA THR A 26 5.49 -4.71 -10.71
C THR A 26 5.27 -5.78 -9.64
N PRO A 27 4.29 -5.61 -8.73
CA PRO A 27 4.02 -6.60 -7.71
C PRO A 27 3.56 -7.93 -8.34
N VAL A 28 3.97 -9.04 -7.73
CA VAL A 28 3.55 -10.39 -8.12
C VAL A 28 2.30 -10.77 -7.33
N CYS A 29 1.30 -11.34 -8.02
CA CYS A 29 0.09 -11.84 -7.40
C CYS A 29 0.35 -13.17 -6.69
N GLY A 30 0.13 -13.21 -5.39
CA GLY A 30 0.10 -14.45 -4.62
C GLY A 30 -1.26 -15.15 -4.69
N PRO A 31 -1.39 -16.37 -4.15
CA PRO A 31 -2.63 -17.14 -4.25
C PRO A 31 -3.85 -16.48 -3.57
N ASP A 32 -3.62 -15.62 -2.62
CA ASP A 32 -4.67 -14.90 -1.87
C ASP A 32 -4.73 -13.40 -2.19
N ASP A 33 -3.93 -12.91 -3.15
CA ASP A 33 -3.79 -11.49 -3.46
C ASP A 33 -4.67 -11.04 -4.62
N ILE A 34 -4.91 -9.75 -4.69
CA ILE A 34 -5.49 -9.07 -5.86
C ILE A 34 -4.48 -8.03 -6.37
N ILE A 35 -4.26 -7.98 -7.68
CA ILE A 35 -3.54 -6.88 -8.32
C ILE A 35 -4.55 -5.97 -9.01
N ILE A 36 -4.46 -4.69 -8.72
CA ILE A 36 -5.20 -3.67 -9.45
C ILE A 36 -4.28 -2.88 -10.36
N LYS A 37 -4.84 -2.41 -11.48
CA LYS A 37 -4.30 -1.29 -12.24
C LYS A 37 -4.89 -0.01 -11.66
N THR A 38 -4.05 0.85 -11.09
CA THR A 38 -4.47 2.09 -10.45
C THR A 38 -5.12 3.04 -11.47
N GLU A 39 -6.29 3.56 -11.16
CA GLU A 39 -6.99 4.58 -11.95
C GLU A 39 -6.81 5.98 -11.35
N ALA A 40 -6.79 6.08 -10.03
CA ALA A 40 -6.46 7.32 -9.33
C ALA A 40 -5.94 7.05 -7.90
N CYS A 41 -5.18 8.00 -7.40
CA CYS A 41 -4.71 8.05 -6.01
C CYS A 41 -4.87 9.48 -5.49
N GLY A 42 -5.57 9.64 -4.39
CA GLY A 42 -5.67 10.90 -3.66
C GLY A 42 -4.34 11.26 -2.98
N ILE A 43 -4.16 12.54 -2.70
CA ILE A 43 -3.05 13.05 -1.92
C ILE A 43 -3.58 13.53 -0.57
N CYS A 44 -3.25 12.83 0.49
CA CYS A 44 -3.60 13.18 1.86
C CYS A 44 -2.58 14.15 2.47
N ALA A 45 -2.99 14.92 3.45
CA ALA A 45 -2.06 15.71 4.25
C ALA A 45 -0.99 14.83 4.96
N GLY A 46 -1.31 13.55 5.20
CA GLY A 46 -0.37 12.54 5.70
C GLY A 46 0.80 12.29 4.77
N ASP A 47 0.56 12.22 3.46
CA ASP A 47 1.62 12.04 2.45
C ASP A 47 2.60 13.22 2.48
N LEU A 48 2.08 14.46 2.56
CA LEU A 48 2.91 15.66 2.66
C LEU A 48 3.71 15.71 3.97
N LYS A 49 3.08 15.40 5.11
CA LYS A 49 3.78 15.33 6.40
C LYS A 49 4.88 14.28 6.38
N CYS A 50 4.60 13.12 5.79
CA CYS A 50 5.58 12.04 5.64
C CYS A 50 6.75 12.50 4.75
N SER A 51 6.48 13.11 3.60
CA SER A 51 7.55 13.56 2.68
C SER A 51 8.45 14.61 3.32
N HIS A 52 7.91 15.50 4.16
CA HIS A 52 8.66 16.53 4.87
C HIS A 52 9.31 16.06 6.18
N GLY A 53 9.31 14.77 6.46
CA GLY A 53 10.06 14.20 7.59
C GLY A 53 9.42 14.39 8.96
N ALA A 54 8.08 14.52 9.03
CA ALA A 54 7.41 14.66 10.34
C ALA A 54 7.74 13.49 11.26
N ALA A 55 8.04 13.80 12.54
CA ALA A 55 8.51 12.85 13.55
C ALA A 55 7.56 11.64 13.74
N MET A 56 6.25 11.86 13.61
CA MET A 56 5.26 10.76 13.70
C MET A 56 5.46 9.64 12.67
N PHE A 57 6.17 9.91 11.56
CA PHE A 57 6.52 8.93 10.53
C PHE A 57 7.97 8.47 10.65
N TRP A 58 8.90 9.40 10.75
CA TRP A 58 10.34 9.15 10.66
C TRP A 58 11.03 8.98 12.01
N GLY A 59 10.28 9.17 13.12
CA GLY A 59 10.84 9.14 14.46
C GLY A 59 11.61 10.42 14.80
N ASP A 60 12.06 10.47 16.04
CA ASP A 60 12.91 11.51 16.62
C ASP A 60 13.70 10.92 17.81
N GLU A 61 14.21 11.75 18.70
CA GLU A 61 14.95 11.33 19.90
C GLU A 61 14.08 10.53 20.90
N VAL A 62 12.75 10.63 20.82
CA VAL A 62 11.80 10.04 21.77
C VAL A 62 11.12 8.80 21.21
N GLN A 63 10.85 8.76 19.90
CA GLN A 63 10.10 7.69 19.26
C GLN A 63 10.82 7.14 18.02
N PRO A 64 10.77 5.81 17.79
CA PRO A 64 11.38 5.20 16.61
C PRO A 64 10.59 5.56 15.33
N ALA A 65 11.26 5.48 14.18
CA ALA A 65 10.61 5.59 12.89
C ALA A 65 9.56 4.48 12.70
N TRP A 66 8.37 4.88 12.25
CA TRP A 66 7.31 3.95 11.91
C TRP A 66 7.36 3.54 10.43
N VAL A 67 7.70 4.47 9.52
CA VAL A 67 7.86 4.18 8.09
C VAL A 67 9.06 3.26 7.83
N LYS A 68 8.97 2.46 6.77
CA LYS A 68 10.01 1.51 6.37
C LYS A 68 10.34 1.69 4.89
N PRO A 69 11.25 2.61 4.55
CA PRO A 69 11.68 2.81 3.17
C PRO A 69 12.53 1.62 2.65
N PRO A 70 12.62 1.43 1.31
CA PRO A 70 11.85 2.19 0.31
C PRO A 70 10.39 1.73 0.27
N PHE A 71 9.46 2.67 0.02
CA PHE A 71 8.04 2.36 -0.17
C PHE A 71 7.42 3.26 -1.24
N ILE A 72 6.30 2.83 -1.81
CA ILE A 72 5.47 3.63 -2.71
C ILE A 72 4.38 4.28 -1.87
N PRO A 73 4.26 5.64 -1.85
CA PRO A 73 3.25 6.35 -1.08
C PRO A 73 1.85 6.25 -1.69
N GLY A 74 0.88 6.88 -1.00
CA GLY A 74 -0.52 6.96 -1.41
C GLY A 74 -1.37 5.85 -0.79
N HIS A 75 -2.33 6.24 0.04
CA HIS A 75 -3.21 5.33 0.78
C HIS A 75 -4.71 5.57 0.50
N GLU A 76 -5.02 6.47 -0.43
CA GLU A 76 -6.38 6.80 -0.88
C GLU A 76 -6.49 6.51 -2.37
N PHE A 77 -6.51 5.24 -2.76
CA PHE A 77 -6.45 4.83 -4.15
C PHE A 77 -7.53 3.83 -4.53
N PHE A 78 -7.84 3.78 -5.80
CA PHE A 78 -8.70 2.78 -6.40
C PHE A 78 -8.23 2.40 -7.79
N GLY A 79 -8.72 1.27 -8.27
CA GLY A 79 -8.40 0.81 -9.61
C GLY A 79 -9.22 -0.41 -10.03
N ARG A 80 -8.85 -0.97 -11.17
CA ARG A 80 -9.48 -2.18 -11.72
C ARG A 80 -8.65 -3.40 -11.42
N ILE A 81 -9.32 -4.47 -11.02
CA ILE A 81 -8.71 -5.78 -10.86
C ILE A 81 -8.19 -6.27 -12.21
N VAL A 82 -6.91 -6.57 -12.27
CA VAL A 82 -6.23 -7.10 -13.47
C VAL A 82 -5.67 -8.51 -13.27
N GLU A 83 -5.49 -8.92 -12.02
CA GLU A 83 -5.08 -10.28 -11.64
C GLU A 83 -5.63 -10.62 -10.26
N MET A 84 -5.97 -11.89 -10.06
CA MET A 84 -6.44 -12.43 -8.77
C MET A 84 -5.77 -13.77 -8.50
N GLY A 85 -5.40 -13.98 -7.26
CA GLY A 85 -4.95 -15.27 -6.77
C GLY A 85 -6.07 -16.33 -6.81
N GLU A 86 -5.68 -17.58 -6.84
CA GLU A 86 -6.61 -18.73 -6.99
C GLU A 86 -7.59 -18.89 -5.82
N ASN A 87 -7.24 -18.40 -4.64
CA ASN A 87 -8.09 -18.46 -3.44
C ASN A 87 -9.04 -17.25 -3.30
N VAL A 88 -8.93 -16.25 -4.17
CA VAL A 88 -9.76 -15.04 -4.09
C VAL A 88 -11.15 -15.35 -4.64
N THR A 89 -12.19 -15.04 -3.85
CA THR A 89 -13.59 -15.21 -4.21
C THR A 89 -14.36 -13.90 -4.01
N GLY A 90 -15.53 -13.79 -4.67
CA GLY A 90 -16.40 -12.62 -4.51
C GLY A 90 -16.08 -11.43 -5.42
N PHE A 91 -15.00 -11.51 -6.21
CA PHE A 91 -14.57 -10.49 -7.16
C PHE A 91 -14.46 -11.05 -8.57
N ARG A 92 -14.37 -10.17 -9.56
CA ARG A 92 -14.16 -10.51 -10.98
C ARG A 92 -13.08 -9.61 -11.58
N LEU A 93 -12.36 -10.13 -12.57
CA LEU A 93 -11.44 -9.29 -13.37
C LEU A 93 -12.21 -8.11 -13.98
N GLY A 94 -11.65 -6.91 -13.84
CA GLY A 94 -12.26 -5.67 -14.31
C GLY A 94 -13.12 -4.94 -13.27
N ASP A 95 -13.47 -5.56 -12.14
CA ASP A 95 -14.15 -4.88 -11.05
C ASP A 95 -13.31 -3.70 -10.57
N ARG A 96 -13.98 -2.60 -10.22
CA ARG A 96 -13.36 -1.44 -9.55
C ARG A 96 -13.42 -1.65 -8.05
N ILE A 97 -12.27 -1.57 -7.42
CA ILE A 97 -12.17 -1.72 -5.96
C ILE A 97 -11.31 -0.60 -5.35
N THR A 98 -11.59 -0.32 -4.12
CA THR A 98 -10.74 0.43 -3.19
C THR A 98 -10.58 -0.41 -1.93
N ALA A 99 -9.56 -0.15 -1.12
CA ALA A 99 -9.39 -0.78 0.17
C ALA A 99 -9.44 0.25 1.29
N ASP A 100 -9.75 -0.21 2.49
CA ASP A 100 -9.37 0.53 3.69
C ASP A 100 -7.84 0.68 3.70
N GLN A 101 -7.35 1.83 4.15
CA GLN A 101 -5.91 2.07 4.20
C GLN A 101 -5.17 1.10 5.12
N ILE A 102 -5.87 0.52 6.11
CA ILE A 102 -5.27 -0.35 7.13
C ILE A 102 -5.23 -1.78 6.63
N VAL A 103 -4.04 -2.39 6.73
CA VAL A 103 -3.84 -3.82 6.48
C VAL A 103 -3.78 -4.54 7.81
N PRO A 104 -4.89 -5.18 8.26
CA PRO A 104 -4.97 -5.79 9.57
C PRO A 104 -4.11 -7.05 9.66
N CYS A 105 -3.50 -7.31 10.81
CA CYS A 105 -2.70 -8.52 11.03
C CYS A 105 -3.54 -9.78 11.28
N GLY A 106 -4.85 -9.68 11.45
CA GLY A 106 -5.79 -10.77 11.72
C GLY A 106 -5.66 -11.45 13.08
N LYS A 107 -4.54 -11.28 13.80
CA LYS A 107 -4.21 -12.06 15.01
C LYS A 107 -4.14 -11.28 16.32
N CYS A 108 -4.03 -9.96 16.31
CA CYS A 108 -4.01 -9.16 17.54
C CYS A 108 -5.40 -9.08 18.18
N ARG A 109 -5.46 -8.66 19.44
CA ARG A 109 -6.72 -8.54 20.19
C ARG A 109 -7.78 -7.68 19.49
N PHE A 110 -7.34 -6.63 18.81
CA PHE A 110 -8.24 -5.72 18.12
C PHE A 110 -8.81 -6.35 16.84
N CYS A 111 -7.99 -7.00 16.03
CA CYS A 111 -8.45 -7.72 14.84
C CYS A 111 -9.45 -8.83 15.23
N LYS A 112 -9.15 -9.61 16.27
CA LYS A 112 -10.03 -10.68 16.76
C LYS A 112 -11.39 -10.19 17.30
N THR A 113 -11.51 -8.91 17.65
CA THR A 113 -12.76 -8.31 18.14
C THR A 113 -13.41 -7.38 17.11
N GLY A 114 -12.99 -7.44 15.83
CA GLY A 114 -13.55 -6.65 14.73
C GLY A 114 -13.11 -5.19 14.70
N ARG A 115 -12.23 -4.76 15.61
CA ARG A 115 -11.70 -3.38 15.69
C ARG A 115 -10.35 -3.28 14.96
N TYR A 116 -10.30 -3.73 13.71
CA TYR A 116 -9.08 -3.86 12.92
C TYR A 116 -8.35 -2.51 12.70
N TRP A 117 -9.07 -1.39 12.70
CA TRP A 117 -8.47 -0.04 12.61
C TRP A 117 -7.54 0.31 13.79
N MET A 118 -7.62 -0.46 14.90
CA MET A 118 -6.71 -0.37 16.03
C MET A 118 -5.64 -1.48 15.99
N CYS A 119 -5.40 -2.09 14.85
CA CYS A 119 -4.44 -3.17 14.69
C CYS A 119 -3.07 -2.76 15.28
N GLN A 120 -2.49 -3.60 16.15
CA GLN A 120 -1.26 -3.26 16.86
C GLN A 120 -0.04 -3.05 15.97
N PRO A 121 0.23 -3.89 14.94
CA PRO A 121 1.25 -3.60 13.94
C PRO A 121 1.01 -2.31 13.15
N HIS A 122 -0.24 -1.90 13.02
CA HIS A 122 -0.65 -0.67 12.35
C HIS A 122 -0.05 -0.50 10.95
N ASN A 123 -0.12 -1.58 10.17
CA ASN A 123 0.31 -1.52 8.77
C ASN A 123 -0.71 -0.72 7.95
N ILE A 124 -0.21 0.24 7.20
CA ILE A 124 -1.02 1.11 6.32
C ILE A 124 -0.38 1.10 4.94
N PHE A 125 -1.20 1.06 3.90
CA PHE A 125 -0.72 1.25 2.54
C PHE A 125 0.04 2.57 2.39
N GLY A 126 1.12 2.56 1.64
CA GLY A 126 1.83 3.78 1.27
C GLY A 126 2.84 4.32 2.28
N PHE A 127 3.17 3.55 3.32
CA PHE A 127 4.17 3.96 4.32
C PHE A 127 5.20 2.88 4.65
N GLN A 128 5.04 1.69 4.09
CA GLN A 128 5.92 0.56 4.38
C GLN A 128 6.16 -0.29 3.14
N SER A 129 7.36 -0.81 2.98
CA SER A 129 7.77 -1.64 1.83
C SER A 129 6.94 -2.93 1.65
N THR A 130 6.31 -3.40 2.72
CA THR A 130 5.43 -4.58 2.68
C THR A 130 4.05 -4.28 2.09
N ASN A 131 3.61 -3.01 2.18
CA ASN A 131 2.29 -2.54 1.79
C ASN A 131 2.43 -1.24 0.98
N ASN A 132 2.94 -1.37 -0.24
CA ASN A 132 3.08 -0.26 -1.17
C ASN A 132 1.73 0.37 -1.51
N GLY A 133 1.72 1.68 -1.66
CA GLY A 133 0.53 2.47 -1.94
C GLY A 133 0.23 2.67 -3.42
N GLY A 134 -0.75 3.53 -3.69
CA GLY A 134 -1.37 3.74 -4.99
C GLY A 134 -0.67 4.74 -5.92
N MET A 135 0.42 5.40 -5.50
CA MET A 135 1.19 6.27 -6.40
C MET A 135 2.09 5.45 -7.34
N ALA A 136 1.50 4.41 -7.94
CA ALA A 136 2.09 3.48 -8.92
C ALA A 136 1.02 3.00 -9.91
N GLU A 137 1.46 2.44 -11.03
CA GLU A 137 0.53 1.91 -12.05
C GLU A 137 -0.19 0.64 -11.57
N TYR A 138 0.42 -0.15 -10.67
CA TYR A 138 -0.17 -1.38 -10.13
C TYR A 138 0.04 -1.46 -8.63
N VAL A 139 -0.98 -1.96 -7.91
CA VAL A 139 -0.93 -2.19 -6.46
C VAL A 139 -1.42 -3.60 -6.16
N ARG A 140 -0.75 -4.22 -5.19
CA ARG A 140 -1.18 -5.50 -4.62
C ARG A 140 -2.00 -5.26 -3.36
N TYR A 141 -3.21 -5.78 -3.35
CA TYR A 141 -4.00 -5.97 -2.14
C TYR A 141 -3.71 -7.35 -1.57
N PRO A 142 -3.13 -7.46 -0.37
CA PRO A 142 -3.00 -8.75 0.31
C PRO A 142 -4.34 -9.22 0.86
N LYS A 143 -4.46 -10.50 1.14
CA LYS A 143 -5.66 -11.17 1.68
C LYS A 143 -6.30 -10.45 2.88
N GLU A 144 -5.49 -9.79 3.68
CA GLU A 144 -5.90 -9.15 4.92
C GLU A 144 -6.57 -7.78 4.72
N SER A 145 -6.55 -7.23 3.52
CA SER A 145 -7.06 -5.87 3.23
C SER A 145 -8.49 -5.85 2.69
#